data_01487badaf016c0429c7caf99c7456ca
#
_entry.id   01487badaf016c0429c7caf99c7456ca
#
_cell.length_a   1.000
_cell.length_b   1.000
_cell.length_c   1.000
_cell.angle_alpha   90.00
_cell.angle_beta   90.00
_cell.angle_gamma   90.00
#
_symmetry.space_group_name_H-M   'P 1'
#
loop_
_entity.id
_entity.type
_entity.pdbx_description
1 polymer ?
#
loop_
_entity_poly.entity_id
_entity_poly.type
_entity_poly.pdbx_seq_one_letter_code
_entity_poly.pdbx_strand_id
1 'polypeptide(L)'
;HNAIYRGKYLGDTVTAKQAAAIADGSFEDLFIGDYWTMGGVNYRIADFDYWHRTGFPEASRVEKHHAVIVPDTSIATGQMNGSNTTSGGYRNSLTKSKMNDTISALPQGIRSRLLVHNALLDGTWTETSVDLMNEIMVYGCYILADNGNRQTSENRQLSLFRMSPQARYAGGNYWIRNYANATEFTLVSYYGDASKDAATST
;
A
#
# COMPACT_ATOMS: atom_id res chain seq x y z
N HIS A 1 2.91 -23.81 -0.29
CA HIS A 1 3.43 -22.47 -0.36
C HIS A 1 2.31 -21.44 -0.45
N ASN A 2 2.38 -20.38 0.31
CA ASN A 2 1.27 -19.44 0.59
C ASN A 2 0.93 -18.46 -0.55
N ALA A 3 1.62 -18.57 -1.68
CA ALA A 3 1.45 -17.70 -2.85
C ALA A 3 0.31 -18.17 -3.77
N ILE A 4 -0.83 -18.53 -3.17
CA ILE A 4 -2.10 -18.81 -3.86
C ILE A 4 -3.20 -17.91 -3.27
N TYR A 5 -4.19 -17.57 -4.08
CA TYR A 5 -5.35 -16.81 -3.59
C TYR A 5 -6.33 -17.73 -2.88
N ARG A 6 -6.70 -17.38 -1.63
CA ARG A 6 -7.70 -18.13 -0.85
C ARG A 6 -8.90 -17.27 -0.44
N GLY A 7 -8.68 -16.07 0.10
CA GLY A 7 -9.75 -15.16 0.48
C GLY A 7 -10.55 -15.60 1.71
N LYS A 8 -9.90 -16.28 2.66
CA LYS A 8 -10.54 -16.76 3.91
C LYS A 8 -10.63 -15.64 4.96
N TYR A 9 -11.76 -15.59 5.68
CA TYR A 9 -11.88 -14.77 6.89
C TYR A 9 -11.01 -15.33 8.01
N LEU A 10 -10.16 -14.50 8.59
CA LEU A 10 -9.17 -14.87 9.61
C LEU A 10 -9.58 -14.49 11.03
N GLY A 11 -10.63 -13.68 11.18
CA GLY A 11 -11.10 -13.18 12.47
C GLY A 11 -11.24 -11.67 12.52
N ASP A 12 -11.60 -11.17 13.68
CA ASP A 12 -11.81 -9.75 13.97
C ASP A 12 -10.54 -9.05 14.53
N THR A 13 -9.45 -9.80 14.67
CA THR A 13 -8.13 -9.28 15.04
C THR A 13 -7.02 -10.23 14.60
N VAL A 14 -5.79 -9.73 14.53
CA VAL A 14 -4.61 -10.55 14.29
C VAL A 14 -4.25 -11.30 15.58
N THR A 15 -4.36 -12.62 15.57
CA THR A 15 -4.02 -13.44 16.73
C THR A 15 -2.52 -13.52 16.97
N ALA A 16 -2.12 -13.88 18.20
CA ALA A 16 -0.72 -14.09 18.52
C ALA A 16 -0.06 -15.18 17.63
N LYS A 17 -0.81 -16.27 17.31
CA LYS A 17 -0.35 -17.33 16.41
C LYS A 17 -0.11 -16.79 15.00
N GLN A 18 -1.04 -16.01 14.44
CA GLN A 18 -0.90 -15.41 13.12
C GLN A 18 0.28 -14.43 13.08
N ALA A 19 0.43 -13.58 14.11
CA ALA A 19 1.55 -12.66 14.21
C ALA A 19 2.90 -13.39 14.31
N ALA A 20 2.98 -14.48 15.05
CA ALA A 20 4.19 -15.31 15.14
C ALA A 20 4.52 -15.95 13.78
N ALA A 21 3.53 -16.50 13.07
CA ALA A 21 3.72 -17.09 11.75
C ALA A 21 4.20 -16.06 10.70
N ILE A 22 3.80 -14.79 10.82
CA ILE A 22 4.36 -13.73 9.99
C ILE A 22 5.80 -13.43 10.40
N ALA A 23 6.06 -13.28 11.69
CA ALA A 23 7.38 -12.88 12.19
C ALA A 23 8.47 -13.92 11.94
N ASP A 24 8.15 -15.21 11.95
CA ASP A 24 9.10 -16.30 11.68
C ASP A 24 9.22 -16.66 10.19
N GLY A 25 8.39 -16.05 9.33
CA GLY A 25 8.39 -16.26 7.88
C GLY A 25 7.79 -17.60 7.45
N SER A 26 7.16 -18.36 8.34
CA SER A 26 6.43 -19.58 7.98
C SER A 26 5.11 -19.28 7.26
N PHE A 27 4.47 -18.16 7.62
CA PHE A 27 3.14 -17.76 7.16
C PHE A 27 2.11 -18.89 7.28
N GLU A 28 2.25 -19.72 8.33
CA GLU A 28 1.40 -20.91 8.52
C GLU A 28 -0.08 -20.55 8.51
N ASP A 29 -0.86 -21.21 7.65
CA ASP A 29 -2.30 -20.99 7.39
C ASP A 29 -2.66 -19.54 7.07
N LEU A 30 -1.76 -18.79 6.43
CA LEU A 30 -1.98 -17.48 5.87
C LEU A 30 -1.73 -17.49 4.36
N PHE A 31 -2.66 -16.96 3.57
CA PHE A 31 -2.61 -16.99 2.10
C PHE A 31 -2.98 -15.62 1.52
N ILE A 32 -2.62 -15.40 0.26
CA ILE A 32 -3.02 -14.17 -0.46
C ILE A 32 -4.54 -14.07 -0.49
N GLY A 33 -5.04 -12.87 -0.22
CA GLY A 33 -6.47 -12.57 -0.19
C GLY A 33 -7.18 -12.89 1.11
N ASP A 34 -6.58 -13.64 2.04
CA ASP A 34 -7.13 -13.81 3.39
C ASP A 34 -7.26 -12.46 4.09
N TYR A 35 -8.24 -12.31 4.97
CA TYR A 35 -8.55 -11.02 5.55
C TYR A 35 -9.04 -11.07 6.98
N TRP A 36 -8.78 -9.99 7.69
CA TRP A 36 -9.38 -9.68 8.98
C TRP A 36 -10.43 -8.58 8.77
N THR A 37 -11.51 -8.62 9.55
CA THR A 37 -12.51 -7.54 9.57
C THR A 37 -12.41 -6.79 10.88
N MET A 38 -12.01 -5.53 10.83
CA MET A 38 -11.80 -4.68 12.00
C MET A 38 -12.52 -3.34 11.77
N GLY A 39 -13.37 -2.92 12.71
CA GLY A 39 -14.12 -1.66 12.57
C GLY A 39 -14.98 -1.61 11.31
N GLY A 40 -15.49 -2.74 10.83
CA GLY A 40 -16.31 -2.82 9.62
C GLY A 40 -15.53 -2.79 8.30
N VAL A 41 -14.20 -2.80 8.33
CA VAL A 41 -13.33 -2.80 7.16
C VAL A 41 -12.58 -4.13 7.08
N ASN A 42 -12.54 -4.71 5.88
CA ASN A 42 -11.71 -5.88 5.60
C ASN A 42 -10.29 -5.45 5.26
N TYR A 43 -9.34 -5.96 6.01
CA TYR A 43 -7.91 -5.77 5.80
C TYR A 43 -7.32 -7.06 5.23
N ARG A 44 -6.92 -7.02 3.97
CA ARG A 44 -6.59 -8.20 3.17
C ARG A 44 -5.09 -8.36 2.98
N ILE A 45 -4.59 -9.60 3.07
CA ILE A 45 -3.20 -9.92 2.76
C ILE A 45 -2.98 -9.76 1.26
N ALA A 46 -2.15 -8.83 0.89
CA ALA A 46 -1.83 -8.50 -0.49
C ALA A 46 -0.53 -9.15 -0.98
N ASP A 47 0.43 -9.32 -0.11
CA ASP A 47 1.70 -9.99 -0.43
C ASP A 47 2.42 -10.41 0.86
N PHE A 48 3.44 -11.25 0.71
CA PHE A 48 4.37 -11.65 1.76
C PHE A 48 5.79 -11.23 1.36
N ASP A 49 6.55 -10.73 2.33
CA ASP A 49 7.97 -10.37 2.14
C ASP A 49 8.24 -9.45 0.95
N TYR A 50 7.31 -8.56 0.65
CA TYR A 50 7.35 -7.70 -0.54
C TYR A 50 8.58 -6.80 -0.57
N TRP A 51 8.99 -6.27 0.59
CA TRP A 51 10.19 -5.43 0.75
C TRP A 51 11.35 -6.16 1.42
N HIS A 52 11.27 -7.49 1.61
CA HIS A 52 12.37 -8.22 2.24
C HIS A 52 13.68 -7.98 1.49
N ARG A 53 14.73 -7.65 2.21
CA ARG A 53 16.07 -7.27 1.70
C ARG A 53 16.07 -6.02 0.80
N THR A 54 15.04 -5.20 0.87
CA THR A 54 14.97 -3.91 0.18
C THR A 54 15.35 -2.79 1.14
N GLY A 55 16.09 -1.79 0.65
CA GLY A 55 16.48 -0.62 1.42
C GLY A 55 17.92 -0.19 1.12
N PHE A 56 18.20 1.08 1.37
CA PHE A 56 19.53 1.68 1.23
C PHE A 56 19.77 2.71 2.35
N PRO A 57 20.95 2.79 2.94
CA PRO A 57 22.10 1.88 2.77
C PRO A 57 21.79 0.44 3.18
N GLU A 58 22.72 -0.49 2.93
CA GLU A 58 22.50 -1.92 3.22
C GLU A 58 22.04 -2.20 4.66
N ALA A 59 22.55 -1.45 5.64
CA ALA A 59 22.14 -1.54 7.04
C ALA A 59 20.67 -1.15 7.30
N SER A 60 20.00 -0.50 6.32
CA SER A 60 18.59 -0.11 6.39
C SER A 60 17.67 -1.08 5.63
N ARG A 61 18.17 -2.22 5.17
CA ARG A 61 17.36 -3.24 4.51
C ARG A 61 16.38 -3.88 5.48
N VAL A 62 15.21 -4.24 4.94
CA VAL A 62 14.16 -4.95 5.69
C VAL A 62 14.56 -6.40 5.85
N GLU A 63 15.02 -6.78 7.04
CA GLU A 63 15.38 -8.17 7.37
C GLU A 63 14.24 -8.95 8.03
N LYS A 64 13.20 -8.26 8.50
CA LYS A 64 12.04 -8.87 9.15
C LYS A 64 11.06 -9.40 8.09
N HIS A 65 10.54 -10.60 8.35
CA HIS A 65 9.41 -11.13 7.60
C HIS A 65 8.16 -10.29 7.85
N HIS A 66 7.33 -10.14 6.83
CA HIS A 66 6.15 -9.29 6.92
C HIS A 66 5.06 -9.68 5.91
N ALA A 67 3.83 -9.28 6.22
CA ALA A 67 2.71 -9.29 5.29
C ALA A 67 2.36 -7.87 4.89
N VAL A 68 2.06 -7.65 3.61
CA VAL A 68 1.47 -6.41 3.12
C VAL A 68 -0.03 -6.51 3.25
N ILE A 69 -0.64 -5.51 3.90
CA ILE A 69 -2.07 -5.47 4.15
C ILE A 69 -2.69 -4.30 3.39
N VAL A 70 -3.77 -4.56 2.67
CA VAL A 70 -4.53 -3.56 1.93
C VAL A 70 -5.99 -3.61 2.38
N PRO A 71 -6.61 -2.47 2.75
CA PRO A 71 -8.04 -2.43 3.04
C PRO A 71 -8.87 -2.58 1.75
N ASP A 72 -10.04 -3.22 1.85
CA ASP A 72 -10.97 -3.39 0.71
C ASP A 72 -11.69 -2.09 0.32
N THR A 73 -11.69 -1.10 1.22
CA THR A 73 -12.29 0.21 1.01
C THR A 73 -11.35 1.32 1.45
N SER A 74 -11.55 2.53 0.96
CA SER A 74 -10.78 3.69 1.43
C SER A 74 -10.99 3.91 2.93
N ILE A 75 -9.90 4.06 3.67
CA ILE A 75 -9.91 4.28 5.13
C ILE A 75 -9.72 5.75 5.51
N ALA A 76 -9.42 6.61 4.54
CA ALA A 76 -9.32 8.05 4.69
C ALA A 76 -9.70 8.72 3.37
N THR A 77 -10.12 9.97 3.44
CA THR A 77 -10.41 10.82 2.28
C THR A 77 -9.61 12.11 2.37
N GLY A 78 -9.27 12.70 1.24
CA GLY A 78 -8.57 13.98 1.22
C GLY A 78 -7.92 14.27 -0.12
N GLN A 79 -7.45 15.49 -0.23
CA GLN A 79 -6.70 16.00 -1.37
C GLN A 79 -5.25 15.53 -1.32
N MET A 80 -4.64 15.31 -2.47
CA MET A 80 -3.20 15.05 -2.53
C MET A 80 -2.39 16.28 -2.12
N ASN A 81 -2.82 17.47 -2.55
CA ASN A 81 -2.24 18.76 -2.14
C ASN A 81 -3.32 19.82 -1.94
N GLY A 82 -3.04 20.84 -1.14
CA GLY A 82 -3.92 21.98 -0.91
C GLY A 82 -3.95 22.98 -2.08
N SER A 83 -3.02 22.88 -3.02
CA SER A 83 -2.99 23.61 -4.28
C SER A 83 -2.82 22.63 -5.44
N ASN A 84 -3.26 23.05 -6.65
CA ASN A 84 -3.25 22.17 -7.81
C ASN A 84 -1.83 22.03 -8.41
N THR A 85 -0.97 21.32 -7.72
CA THR A 85 0.42 21.04 -8.09
C THR A 85 0.85 19.66 -7.60
N THR A 86 1.73 19.02 -8.36
CA THR A 86 2.42 17.79 -7.97
C THR A 86 3.88 18.03 -7.58
N SER A 87 4.28 19.31 -7.47
CA SER A 87 5.64 19.68 -7.09
C SER A 87 6.05 19.05 -5.76
N GLY A 88 7.23 18.43 -5.73
CA GLY A 88 7.74 17.72 -4.57
C GLY A 88 7.26 16.26 -4.45
N GLY A 89 6.36 15.81 -5.35
CA GLY A 89 5.85 14.46 -5.40
C GLY A 89 5.02 14.06 -4.18
N TYR A 90 4.75 12.77 -4.07
CA TYR A 90 4.00 12.20 -2.93
C TYR A 90 4.71 12.42 -1.60
N ARG A 91 6.04 12.28 -1.57
CA ARG A 91 6.83 12.40 -0.33
C ARG A 91 6.60 13.74 0.38
N ASN A 92 6.38 14.82 -0.37
CA ASN A 92 6.14 16.17 0.14
C ASN A 92 4.66 16.59 0.05
N SER A 93 3.75 15.67 -0.26
CA SER A 93 2.32 15.97 -0.41
C SER A 93 1.62 16.21 0.94
N LEU A 94 0.48 16.88 0.87
CA LEU A 94 -0.43 17.04 2.01
C LEU A 94 -0.90 15.67 2.53
N THR A 95 -1.22 14.73 1.63
CA THR A 95 -1.63 13.37 2.01
C THR A 95 -0.55 12.66 2.80
N LYS A 96 0.72 12.72 2.37
CA LYS A 96 1.83 12.12 3.12
C LYS A 96 2.00 12.78 4.49
N SER A 97 1.89 14.10 4.58
CA SER A 97 2.01 14.82 5.86
C SER A 97 0.93 14.43 6.87
N LYS A 98 -0.25 14.01 6.40
CA LYS A 98 -1.38 13.55 7.23
C LYS A 98 -1.38 12.04 7.48
N MET A 99 -0.39 11.30 7.00
CA MET A 99 -0.37 9.84 7.14
C MET A 99 -0.34 9.37 8.61
N ASN A 100 0.23 10.17 9.51
CA ASN A 100 0.19 9.87 10.95
C ASN A 100 -1.25 9.88 11.51
N ASP A 101 -2.13 10.74 11.00
CA ASP A 101 -3.54 10.75 11.40
C ASP A 101 -4.22 9.46 10.94
N THR A 102 -3.95 9.03 9.70
CA THR A 102 -4.43 7.76 9.17
C THR A 102 -3.92 6.57 9.98
N ILE A 103 -2.63 6.55 10.34
CA ILE A 103 -2.04 5.51 11.19
C ILE A 103 -2.73 5.47 12.55
N SER A 104 -2.99 6.62 13.16
CA SER A 104 -3.65 6.73 14.46
C SER A 104 -5.09 6.21 14.43
N ALA A 105 -5.75 6.28 13.29
CA ALA A 105 -7.11 5.78 13.08
C ALA A 105 -7.17 4.28 12.74
N LEU A 106 -6.03 3.62 12.44
CA LEU A 106 -6.00 2.19 12.16
C LEU A 106 -6.42 1.37 13.40
N PRO A 107 -7.07 0.22 13.20
CA PRO A 107 -7.38 -0.70 14.28
C PRO A 107 -6.13 -1.08 15.08
N GLN A 108 -6.26 -1.21 16.40
CA GLN A 108 -5.16 -1.55 17.30
C GLN A 108 -4.44 -2.84 16.88
N GLY A 109 -5.18 -3.83 16.40
CA GLY A 109 -4.62 -5.11 15.95
C GLY A 109 -3.63 -5.00 14.79
N ILE A 110 -3.75 -3.96 13.94
CA ILE A 110 -2.81 -3.63 12.87
C ILE A 110 -1.80 -2.60 13.35
N ARG A 111 -2.27 -1.50 13.94
CA ARG A 111 -1.42 -0.37 14.35
C ARG A 111 -0.25 -0.79 15.25
N SER A 112 -0.49 -1.69 16.20
CA SER A 112 0.55 -2.18 17.12
C SER A 112 1.59 -3.09 16.47
N ARG A 113 1.39 -3.47 15.20
CA ARG A 113 2.25 -4.41 14.47
C ARG A 113 2.84 -3.83 13.19
N LEU A 114 2.68 -2.53 12.98
CA LEU A 114 3.25 -1.87 11.80
C LEU A 114 4.76 -2.04 11.77
N LEU A 115 5.27 -2.47 10.62
CA LEU A 115 6.70 -2.55 10.35
C LEU A 115 7.18 -1.25 9.73
N VAL A 116 8.06 -0.55 10.41
CA VAL A 116 8.82 0.55 9.80
C VAL A 116 9.82 -0.06 8.84
N HIS A 117 9.82 0.41 7.61
CA HIS A 117 10.71 -0.05 6.55
C HIS A 117 11.22 1.11 5.71
N ASN A 118 12.26 0.86 4.94
CA ASN A 118 12.89 1.85 4.07
C ASN A 118 12.37 1.67 2.64
N ALA A 119 11.75 2.71 2.09
CA ALA A 119 11.19 2.72 0.74
C ALA A 119 11.71 3.91 -0.08
N LEU A 120 11.84 3.71 -1.39
CA LEU A 120 12.25 4.77 -2.31
C LEU A 120 11.00 5.57 -2.73
N LEU A 121 10.83 6.76 -2.14
CA LEU A 121 9.73 7.67 -2.43
C LEU A 121 10.27 8.89 -3.19
N ASP A 122 9.80 9.10 -4.41
CA ASP A 122 10.22 10.23 -5.27
C ASP A 122 11.75 10.39 -5.31
N GLY A 123 12.45 9.29 -5.52
CA GLY A 123 13.92 9.27 -5.63
C GLY A 123 14.68 9.39 -4.30
N THR A 124 13.98 9.40 -3.16
CA THR A 124 14.61 9.50 -1.83
C THR A 124 14.23 8.32 -0.96
N TRP A 125 15.23 7.62 -0.42
CA TRP A 125 15.00 6.56 0.57
C TRP A 125 14.43 7.16 1.85
N THR A 126 13.28 6.65 2.27
CA THR A 126 12.47 7.22 3.35
C THR A 126 11.97 6.11 4.25
N GLU A 127 12.11 6.27 5.56
CA GLU A 127 11.48 5.38 6.54
C GLU A 127 9.97 5.62 6.54
N THR A 128 9.21 4.54 6.46
CA THR A 128 7.75 4.58 6.41
C THR A 128 7.15 3.26 6.90
N SER A 129 5.85 3.25 7.20
CA SER A 129 5.13 2.05 7.60
C SER A 129 3.78 1.92 6.90
N VAL A 130 3.16 3.04 6.54
CA VAL A 130 1.89 3.12 5.82
C VAL A 130 2.02 4.17 4.73
N ASP A 131 1.71 3.80 3.51
CA ASP A 131 1.77 4.69 2.35
C ASP A 131 0.68 4.37 1.34
N LEU A 132 0.44 5.29 0.42
CA LEU A 132 -0.29 5.00 -0.80
C LEU A 132 0.53 4.02 -1.66
N MET A 133 -0.16 3.14 -2.36
CA MET A 133 0.44 2.29 -3.39
C MET A 133 0.91 3.11 -4.57
N ASN A 134 1.74 2.52 -5.43
CA ASN A 134 2.09 3.07 -6.75
C ASN A 134 1.54 2.19 -7.88
N GLU A 135 1.71 2.63 -9.13
CA GLU A 135 1.23 1.88 -10.30
C GLU A 135 1.86 0.48 -10.41
N ILE A 136 3.14 0.32 -10.05
CA ILE A 136 3.80 -1.00 -10.07
C ILE A 136 3.12 -1.96 -9.09
N MET A 137 2.78 -1.49 -7.88
CA MET A 137 2.10 -2.32 -6.87
C MET A 137 0.71 -2.75 -7.33
N VAL A 138 -0.02 -1.86 -7.99
CA VAL A 138 -1.42 -2.11 -8.41
C VAL A 138 -1.50 -2.84 -9.75
N TYR A 139 -0.70 -2.44 -10.74
CA TYR A 139 -0.83 -2.90 -12.14
C TYR A 139 0.36 -3.73 -12.64
N GLY A 140 1.49 -3.71 -11.93
CA GLY A 140 2.72 -4.37 -12.36
C GLY A 140 3.52 -3.59 -13.41
N CYS A 141 3.04 -2.44 -13.84
CA CYS A 141 3.69 -1.56 -14.83
C CYS A 141 3.28 -0.11 -14.60
N TYR A 142 4.07 0.81 -15.17
CA TYR A 142 3.67 2.21 -15.27
C TYR A 142 2.67 2.41 -16.41
N ILE A 143 1.62 3.16 -16.16
CA ILE A 143 0.54 3.45 -17.13
C ILE A 143 0.45 4.95 -17.38
N LEU A 144 0.20 5.75 -16.34
CA LEU A 144 0.01 7.19 -16.40
C LEU A 144 1.13 7.97 -15.71
N ALA A 145 1.97 7.31 -14.91
CA ALA A 145 3.05 7.96 -14.18
C ALA A 145 3.99 8.72 -15.13
N ASP A 146 4.24 9.99 -14.83
CA ASP A 146 5.26 10.80 -15.52
C ASP A 146 6.64 10.14 -15.50
N ASN A 147 7.41 10.28 -16.55
CA ASN A 147 8.74 9.69 -16.64
C ASN A 147 9.67 10.11 -15.49
N GLY A 148 9.52 11.32 -15.00
CA GLY A 148 10.26 11.84 -13.83
C GLY A 148 9.82 11.22 -12.50
N ASN A 149 8.72 10.47 -12.49
CA ASN A 149 8.15 9.85 -11.29
C ASN A 149 8.14 8.31 -11.33
N ARG A 150 9.13 7.72 -12.00
CA ARG A 150 9.24 6.26 -12.15
C ARG A 150 10.35 5.62 -11.33
N GLN A 151 10.90 6.36 -10.37
CA GLN A 151 11.88 5.82 -9.43
C GLN A 151 11.17 5.17 -8.24
N THR A 152 11.37 3.87 -8.07
CA THR A 152 10.71 3.09 -7.01
C THR A 152 11.56 1.92 -6.56
N SER A 153 11.40 1.51 -5.32
CA SER A 153 11.93 0.26 -4.77
C SER A 153 11.03 -0.95 -5.03
N GLU A 154 9.81 -0.72 -5.46
CA GLU A 154 8.87 -1.77 -5.82
C GLU A 154 9.12 -2.22 -7.26
N ASN A 155 9.24 -3.53 -7.45
CA ASN A 155 9.63 -4.12 -8.74
C ASN A 155 8.63 -5.12 -9.31
N ARG A 156 7.50 -5.31 -8.63
CA ARG A 156 6.45 -6.27 -9.05
C ARG A 156 5.08 -5.85 -8.57
N GLN A 157 4.06 -6.36 -9.25
CA GLN A 157 2.67 -6.22 -8.81
C GLN A 157 2.45 -6.98 -7.50
N LEU A 158 1.67 -6.40 -6.59
CA LEU A 158 1.19 -7.13 -5.42
C LEU A 158 0.44 -8.38 -5.84
N SER A 159 0.74 -9.50 -5.20
CA SER A 159 0.17 -10.80 -5.53
C SER A 159 -1.35 -10.81 -5.50
N LEU A 160 -1.98 -10.05 -4.58
CA LEU A 160 -3.43 -9.88 -4.52
C LEU A 160 -4.01 -9.40 -5.85
N PHE A 161 -3.48 -8.32 -6.40
CA PHE A 161 -4.01 -7.72 -7.64
C PHE A 161 -3.68 -8.53 -8.88
N ARG A 162 -2.57 -9.27 -8.85
CA ARG A 162 -2.20 -10.19 -9.93
C ARG A 162 -3.13 -11.40 -9.99
N MET A 163 -3.52 -11.94 -8.83
CA MET A 163 -4.34 -13.15 -8.73
C MET A 163 -5.85 -12.84 -8.75
N SER A 164 -6.24 -11.67 -8.26
CA SER A 164 -7.63 -11.22 -8.19
C SER A 164 -7.72 -9.76 -8.64
N PRO A 165 -7.79 -9.48 -9.95
CA PRO A 165 -7.92 -8.11 -10.46
C PRO A 165 -9.10 -7.34 -9.87
N GLN A 166 -10.17 -8.04 -9.47
CA GLN A 166 -11.33 -7.45 -8.80
C GLN A 166 -10.99 -6.83 -7.45
N ALA A 167 -9.90 -7.23 -6.81
CA ALA A 167 -9.44 -6.62 -5.56
C ALA A 167 -9.00 -5.15 -5.71
N ARG A 168 -8.83 -4.64 -6.94
CA ARG A 168 -8.64 -3.22 -7.21
C ARG A 168 -9.88 -2.37 -6.96
N TYR A 169 -11.06 -2.98 -6.89
CA TYR A 169 -12.28 -2.29 -6.51
C TYR A 169 -12.26 -1.94 -5.02
N ALA A 170 -12.45 -0.66 -4.71
CA ALA A 170 -12.53 -0.18 -3.33
C ALA A 170 -13.84 0.58 -3.03
N GLY A 171 -14.86 0.41 -3.87
CA GLY A 171 -16.14 1.11 -3.73
C GLY A 171 -16.12 2.58 -4.16
N GLY A 172 -15.01 3.09 -4.66
CA GLY A 172 -14.81 4.45 -5.14
C GLY A 172 -13.42 4.63 -5.73
N ASN A 173 -13.14 5.82 -6.22
CA ASN A 173 -11.78 6.18 -6.63
C ASN A 173 -10.87 6.25 -5.41
N TYR A 174 -9.60 5.85 -5.58
CA TYR A 174 -8.60 6.05 -4.53
C TYR A 174 -7.25 6.46 -5.09
N TRP A 175 -6.59 7.35 -4.38
CA TRP A 175 -5.29 7.86 -4.76
C TRP A 175 -4.22 6.77 -4.71
N ILE A 176 -3.31 6.82 -5.68
CA ILE A 176 -2.00 6.18 -5.61
C ILE A 176 -0.92 7.26 -5.77
N ARG A 177 0.34 6.94 -5.43
CA ARG A 177 1.34 7.97 -5.15
C ARG A 177 2.08 8.54 -6.36
N ASN A 178 1.91 7.96 -7.56
CA ASN A 178 2.50 8.54 -8.76
C ASN A 178 1.78 9.82 -9.17
N TYR A 179 2.51 10.78 -9.76
CA TYR A 179 1.89 11.87 -10.49
C TYR A 179 1.97 11.65 -12.00
N ALA A 180 0.97 12.11 -12.72
CA ALA A 180 0.87 11.96 -14.17
C ALA A 180 1.45 13.19 -14.90
N ASN A 181 1.36 14.37 -14.29
CA ASN A 181 1.86 15.64 -14.81
C ASN A 181 1.98 16.67 -13.68
N ALA A 182 2.21 17.94 -14.02
CA ALA A 182 2.45 19.00 -13.06
C ALA A 182 1.30 19.30 -12.08
N THR A 183 0.08 18.83 -12.36
CA THR A 183 -1.12 19.17 -11.58
C THR A 183 -1.98 17.97 -11.19
N GLU A 184 -1.74 16.79 -11.75
CA GLU A 184 -2.58 15.61 -11.55
C GLU A 184 -1.78 14.45 -10.95
N PHE A 185 -2.30 13.88 -9.86
CA PHE A 185 -1.87 12.59 -9.34
C PHE A 185 -2.67 11.44 -9.96
N THR A 186 -2.08 10.25 -9.96
CA THR A 186 -2.73 9.04 -10.43
C THR A 186 -3.65 8.48 -9.35
N LEU A 187 -4.66 7.75 -9.79
CA LEU A 187 -5.62 7.07 -8.94
C LEU A 187 -6.07 5.76 -9.60
N VAL A 188 -6.66 4.89 -8.80
CA VAL A 188 -7.44 3.75 -9.28
C VAL A 188 -8.90 4.18 -9.30
N SER A 189 -9.54 4.06 -10.47
CA SER A 189 -10.93 4.46 -10.62
C SER A 189 -11.88 3.49 -9.92
N TYR A 190 -13.14 3.91 -9.77
CA TYR A 190 -14.22 3.04 -9.28
C TYR A 190 -14.28 1.68 -10.01
N TYR A 191 -13.90 1.63 -11.29
CA TYR A 191 -13.87 0.40 -12.08
C TYR A 191 -12.56 -0.41 -11.97
N GLY A 192 -11.61 0.04 -11.17
CA GLY A 192 -10.29 -0.61 -11.02
C GLY A 192 -9.27 -0.22 -12.09
N ASP A 193 -9.60 0.72 -12.96
CA ASP A 193 -8.72 1.20 -14.05
C ASP A 193 -7.79 2.30 -13.58
N ALA A 194 -6.66 2.45 -14.28
CA ALA A 194 -5.76 3.57 -14.08
C ALA A 194 -6.43 4.88 -14.53
N SER A 195 -6.42 5.87 -13.66
CA SER A 195 -6.95 7.21 -13.92
C SER A 195 -6.10 8.27 -13.22
N LYS A 196 -6.46 9.52 -13.36
CA LYS A 196 -5.79 10.67 -12.75
C LYS A 196 -6.77 11.79 -12.48
N ASP A 197 -6.45 12.63 -11.52
CA ASP A 197 -7.25 13.80 -11.19
C ASP A 197 -6.38 14.91 -10.60
N ALA A 198 -6.95 16.11 -10.53
CA ALA A 198 -6.29 17.28 -9.97
C ALA A 198 -5.82 17.02 -8.54
N ALA A 199 -4.64 17.52 -8.18
CA ALA A 199 -4.07 17.34 -6.83
C ALA A 199 -4.98 17.85 -5.71
N THR A 200 -5.93 18.74 -6.02
CA THR A 200 -6.93 19.32 -5.10
C THR A 200 -8.26 18.57 -5.09
N SER A 201 -8.44 17.53 -5.87
CA SER A 201 -9.65 16.68 -5.84
C SER A 201 -9.72 15.83 -4.56
N THR A 202 -10.92 15.50 -4.11
CA THR A 202 -11.20 14.69 -2.91
C THR A 202 -11.95 13.41 -3.25
#